data_820af030755232019c4793cdaf18caea
#
_entry.id   820af030755232019c4793cdaf18caea
#
_cell.length_a   1.000
_cell.length_b   1.000
_cell.length_c   1.000
_cell.angle_alpha   90.00
_cell.angle_beta   90.00
_cell.angle_gamma   90.00
#
_symmetry.space_group_name_H-M   'P 1'
#
loop_
_entity.id
_entity.type
_entity.pdbx_description
1 polymer ?
#
loop_
_entity_poly.entity_id
_entity_poly.type
_entity_poly.pdbx_seq_one_letter_code
_entity_poly.pdbx_strand_id
1 'polypeptide(L)'
;MKIYKILYLSFLFILFSCDGFNEEIVPISVNVEDVESILVINGEIEEEKVAWVQISYSEDIDASISSPINYEINASVSIAKSDGSSEEMSHIFNGIYVGSSIKGKVGETHTMTINIGDQTYTATSTMLSPPGYQGAWVYQLGSNNNGKNSNDEVGASKYSDEWIINDPSATRNRYLFEWWANGVHYIRQDWAIDDNRVVNANEGLKLFTVTLDPLANQYIQHRTAEIDKITYDYYNMYEKIVRGLVSVTSQTPYNPVSNFGNNTIGNFRAVAFSTAILLTPPDIFVIAQNKQNVLAFEPNSFFKKYNLFWSNSSGVNENSNVVSDFRLGMTSDNINFHVDHNLNNGSTYYYRLQVEDGEGNVSILSPEVSAAPNANVPADTTSIILGNLPTNIVATPGNGRVTISWTPAADGKLMHGLYWSNKEGITLNNTSKNNAFWDVQSPYVHTGLDNLQTYYYRVAVWDGLEVRLSTEVSAKPN
;
A
#
# COMPACT_ATOMS: atom_id res chain seq x y z
N MET A 1 -27.09 82.18 -25.48
CA MET A 1 -27.94 81.00 -25.21
C MET A 1 -27.30 79.81 -25.94
N LYS A 2 -26.57 78.99 -25.25
CA LYS A 2 -25.74 77.87 -25.83
C LYS A 2 -26.57 76.61 -25.88
N ILE A 3 -26.75 76.08 -27.08
CA ILE A 3 -27.41 74.79 -27.35
C ILE A 3 -26.36 73.68 -27.28
N TYR A 4 -26.49 72.86 -26.30
CA TYR A 4 -25.67 71.64 -26.23
C TYR A 4 -26.22 70.53 -27.15
N LYS A 5 -25.45 70.21 -28.18
CA LYS A 5 -25.72 69.04 -28.99
C LYS A 5 -25.29 67.80 -28.20
N ILE A 6 -26.25 66.97 -27.81
CA ILE A 6 -26.01 65.64 -27.27
C ILE A 6 -25.68 64.74 -28.46
N LEU A 7 -24.45 64.28 -28.50
CA LEU A 7 -23.97 63.33 -29.47
C LEU A 7 -24.34 61.91 -28.90
N TYR A 8 -25.36 61.27 -29.48
CA TYR A 8 -25.63 59.91 -29.26
C TYR A 8 -24.55 59.06 -29.96
N LEU A 9 -23.57 58.56 -29.21
CA LEU A 9 -22.63 57.56 -29.66
C LEU A 9 -23.36 56.21 -29.60
N SER A 10 -23.97 55.83 -30.70
CA SER A 10 -24.48 54.50 -30.89
C SER A 10 -23.29 53.51 -30.88
N PHE A 11 -23.08 52.86 -29.74
CA PHE A 11 -22.14 51.76 -29.63
C PHE A 11 -22.74 50.58 -30.43
N LEU A 12 -22.29 50.45 -31.66
CA LEU A 12 -22.59 49.30 -32.50
C LEU A 12 -21.83 48.11 -31.90
N PHE A 13 -22.49 47.33 -31.06
CA PHE A 13 -22.02 46.00 -30.68
C PHE A 13 -21.99 45.16 -31.95
N ILE A 14 -20.83 45.11 -32.56
CA ILE A 14 -20.53 44.04 -33.51
C ILE A 14 -20.43 42.76 -32.66
N LEU A 15 -21.51 42.01 -32.61
CA LEU A 15 -21.48 40.64 -32.23
C LEU A 15 -20.61 39.93 -33.29
N PHE A 16 -19.30 39.85 -33.01
CA PHE A 16 -18.52 38.79 -33.59
C PHE A 16 -19.13 37.53 -33.00
N SER A 17 -20.03 36.93 -33.75
CA SER A 17 -20.28 35.51 -33.68
C SER A 17 -18.89 34.88 -33.71
N CYS A 18 -18.46 34.33 -32.58
CA CYS A 18 -17.47 33.32 -32.59
C CYS A 18 -18.11 32.13 -33.33
N ASP A 19 -18.00 32.18 -34.65
CA ASP A 19 -18.04 30.94 -35.40
C ASP A 19 -16.96 30.10 -34.76
N GLY A 20 -17.44 29.01 -34.12
CA GLY A 20 -16.54 28.04 -33.51
C GLY A 20 -15.45 27.77 -34.53
N PHE A 21 -14.22 27.92 -34.10
CA PHE A 21 -13.13 27.27 -34.79
C PHE A 21 -13.48 25.78 -34.78
N ASN A 22 -14.15 25.36 -35.84
CA ASN A 22 -14.01 24.01 -36.29
C ASN A 22 -12.56 23.91 -36.74
N GLU A 23 -11.65 23.81 -35.77
CA GLU A 23 -10.41 23.16 -36.05
C GLU A 23 -10.81 21.74 -36.48
N GLU A 24 -10.90 21.57 -37.79
CA GLU A 24 -10.83 20.27 -38.39
C GLU A 24 -9.55 19.69 -37.81
N ILE A 25 -9.71 18.83 -36.79
CA ILE A 25 -8.60 18.02 -36.25
C ILE A 25 -8.24 17.14 -37.45
N VAL A 26 -7.40 17.68 -38.34
CA VAL A 26 -6.74 16.86 -39.33
C VAL A 26 -5.91 15.89 -38.49
N PRO A 27 -6.28 14.61 -38.41
CA PRO A 27 -5.40 13.67 -37.75
C PRO A 27 -4.07 13.75 -38.49
N ILE A 28 -3.08 14.35 -37.82
CA ILE A 28 -1.71 14.23 -38.31
C ILE A 28 -1.43 12.75 -38.14
N SER A 29 -1.58 12.00 -39.22
CA SER A 29 -1.00 10.68 -39.29
C SER A 29 0.50 10.92 -39.29
N VAL A 30 1.06 10.95 -38.08
CA VAL A 30 2.49 10.79 -37.92
C VAL A 30 2.74 9.38 -38.40
N ASN A 31 3.29 9.24 -39.61
CA ASN A 31 3.80 7.97 -40.06
C ASN A 31 5.02 7.71 -39.18
N VAL A 32 4.79 7.10 -38.00
CA VAL A 32 5.88 6.59 -37.18
C VAL A 32 6.40 5.43 -38.02
N GLU A 33 7.57 5.62 -38.64
CA GLU A 33 8.27 4.51 -39.28
C GLU A 33 8.32 3.37 -38.24
N ASP A 34 8.04 2.14 -38.68
CA ASP A 34 8.11 0.97 -37.82
C ASP A 34 9.49 0.97 -37.14
N VAL A 35 9.52 1.34 -35.87
CA VAL A 35 10.75 1.34 -35.06
C VAL A 35 10.99 -0.11 -34.70
N GLU A 36 12.13 -0.65 -35.05
CA GLU A 36 12.51 -2.00 -34.66
C GLU A 36 12.38 -2.14 -33.14
N SER A 37 11.69 -3.19 -32.71
CA SER A 37 11.53 -3.51 -31.29
C SER A 37 12.89 -3.67 -30.62
N ILE A 38 13.10 -2.98 -29.52
CA ILE A 38 14.35 -3.02 -28.76
C ILE A 38 14.23 -4.09 -27.67
N LEU A 39 15.27 -4.87 -27.48
CA LEU A 39 15.35 -5.86 -26.42
C LEU A 39 15.44 -5.18 -25.05
N VAL A 40 14.55 -5.57 -24.15
CA VAL A 40 14.46 -5.07 -22.77
C VAL A 40 14.88 -6.17 -21.81
N ILE A 41 15.94 -5.95 -21.04
CA ILE A 41 16.52 -6.94 -20.13
C ILE A 41 16.63 -6.34 -18.73
N ASN A 42 15.81 -6.82 -17.79
CA ASN A 42 15.88 -6.42 -16.40
C ASN A 42 16.21 -7.62 -15.51
N GLY A 43 17.35 -7.58 -14.87
CA GLY A 43 17.82 -8.70 -14.05
C GLY A 43 18.45 -8.25 -12.74
N GLU A 44 18.42 -9.15 -11.78
CA GLU A 44 18.92 -8.89 -10.43
C GLU A 44 19.48 -10.17 -9.80
N ILE A 45 20.51 -9.98 -9.01
CA ILE A 45 20.92 -10.93 -7.97
C ILE A 45 21.04 -10.18 -6.66
N GLU A 46 20.19 -10.52 -5.70
CA GLU A 46 20.22 -9.96 -4.36
C GLU A 46 21.03 -10.85 -3.42
N GLU A 47 21.60 -10.28 -2.37
CA GLU A 47 22.35 -11.01 -1.35
C GLU A 47 21.54 -12.20 -0.81
N GLU A 48 22.19 -13.38 -0.72
CA GLU A 48 21.62 -14.65 -0.30
C GLU A 48 20.46 -15.18 -1.17
N LYS A 49 20.10 -14.50 -2.28
CA LYS A 49 19.08 -14.95 -3.23
C LYS A 49 19.69 -15.38 -4.55
N VAL A 50 18.98 -16.23 -5.27
CA VAL A 50 19.33 -16.63 -6.64
C VAL A 50 19.04 -15.51 -7.63
N ALA A 51 19.74 -15.50 -8.77
CA ALA A 51 19.51 -14.53 -9.82
C ALA A 51 18.18 -14.75 -10.52
N TRP A 52 17.59 -13.66 -11.00
CA TRP A 52 16.49 -13.67 -11.94
C TRP A 52 16.70 -12.62 -13.04
N VAL A 53 16.09 -12.84 -14.20
CA VAL A 53 16.03 -11.87 -15.27
C VAL A 53 14.73 -12.00 -16.04
N GLN A 54 14.16 -10.87 -16.44
CA GLN A 54 13.04 -10.81 -17.37
C GLN A 54 13.52 -10.24 -18.71
N ILE A 55 13.15 -10.92 -19.80
CA ILE A 55 13.51 -10.54 -21.15
C ILE A 55 12.23 -10.33 -21.95
N SER A 56 12.11 -9.14 -22.55
CA SER A 56 10.97 -8.77 -23.38
C SER A 56 11.44 -7.86 -24.53
N TYR A 57 10.51 -7.51 -25.39
CA TYR A 57 10.73 -6.54 -26.46
C TYR A 57 9.90 -5.28 -26.20
N SER A 58 10.46 -4.11 -26.57
CA SER A 58 9.71 -2.86 -26.50
C SER A 58 8.55 -2.91 -27.48
N GLU A 59 7.45 -2.26 -27.13
CA GLU A 59 6.30 -2.08 -28.01
C GLU A 59 6.38 -0.73 -28.72
N ASP A 60 5.68 -0.62 -29.84
CA ASP A 60 5.52 0.64 -30.56
C ASP A 60 4.74 1.65 -29.73
N ILE A 61 5.02 2.94 -29.92
CA ILE A 61 4.40 4.03 -29.18
C ILE A 61 2.90 4.13 -29.40
N ASP A 62 2.40 3.59 -30.48
CA ASP A 62 0.98 3.53 -30.85
C ASP A 62 0.29 2.21 -30.42
N ALA A 63 1.07 1.29 -29.80
CA ALA A 63 0.53 0.06 -29.28
C ALA A 63 -0.55 0.36 -28.23
N SER A 64 -1.66 -0.33 -28.35
CA SER A 64 -2.75 -0.24 -27.36
C SER A 64 -2.24 -0.70 -25.99
N ILE A 65 -2.67 -0.04 -24.90
CA ILE A 65 -2.37 -0.45 -23.50
C ILE A 65 -2.78 -1.92 -23.23
N SER A 66 -3.66 -2.46 -24.06
CA SER A 66 -4.11 -3.85 -24.01
C SER A 66 -3.33 -4.81 -24.89
N SER A 67 -2.29 -4.33 -25.60
CA SER A 67 -1.44 -5.21 -26.42
C SER A 67 -0.67 -6.16 -25.50
N PRO A 68 -0.57 -7.46 -25.81
CA PRO A 68 0.20 -8.39 -25.00
C PRO A 68 1.69 -8.07 -25.14
N ILE A 69 2.39 -8.01 -24.02
CA ILE A 69 3.85 -7.84 -24.00
C ILE A 69 4.51 -9.03 -24.72
N ASN A 70 5.41 -8.73 -25.63
CA ASN A 70 6.19 -9.75 -26.31
C ASN A 70 7.38 -10.15 -25.45
N TYR A 71 7.38 -11.38 -24.95
CA TYR A 71 8.43 -11.93 -24.09
C TYR A 71 9.35 -12.86 -24.86
N GLU A 72 10.67 -12.78 -24.56
CA GLU A 72 11.64 -13.78 -25.05
C GLU A 72 11.62 -15.01 -24.14
N ILE A 73 11.22 -16.13 -24.68
CA ILE A 73 11.04 -17.39 -23.92
C ILE A 73 12.01 -18.50 -24.36
N ASN A 74 12.82 -18.27 -25.38
CA ASN A 74 13.72 -19.26 -25.96
C ASN A 74 15.21 -18.89 -25.80
N ALA A 75 15.52 -17.89 -24.95
CA ALA A 75 16.90 -17.53 -24.69
C ALA A 75 17.62 -18.61 -23.87
N SER A 76 18.92 -18.80 -24.12
CA SER A 76 19.80 -19.47 -23.17
C SER A 76 20.40 -18.42 -22.24
N VAL A 77 20.12 -18.55 -20.94
CA VAL A 77 20.53 -17.58 -19.93
C VAL A 77 21.40 -18.26 -18.89
N SER A 78 22.55 -17.65 -18.59
CA SER A 78 23.43 -18.14 -17.55
C SER A 78 23.91 -17.02 -16.63
N ILE A 79 24.23 -17.38 -15.40
CA ILE A 79 24.85 -16.52 -14.40
C ILE A 79 26.18 -17.15 -13.96
N ALA A 80 27.22 -16.32 -13.87
CA ALA A 80 28.55 -16.74 -13.42
C ALA A 80 29.07 -15.82 -12.33
N LYS A 81 29.92 -16.36 -11.46
CA LYS A 81 30.64 -15.63 -10.42
C LYS A 81 32.09 -15.40 -10.83
N SER A 82 32.74 -14.46 -10.19
CA SER A 82 34.16 -14.14 -10.41
C SER A 82 35.12 -15.31 -10.05
N ASP A 83 34.67 -16.29 -9.29
CA ASP A 83 35.45 -17.51 -8.99
C ASP A 83 35.41 -18.56 -10.13
N GLY A 84 34.67 -18.29 -11.20
CA GLY A 84 34.51 -19.16 -12.37
C GLY A 84 33.32 -20.14 -12.24
N SER A 85 32.63 -20.21 -11.14
CA SER A 85 31.40 -20.99 -11.03
C SER A 85 30.29 -20.36 -11.88
N SER A 86 29.50 -21.20 -12.54
CA SER A 86 28.39 -20.76 -13.39
C SER A 86 27.24 -21.75 -13.36
N GLU A 87 26.03 -21.27 -13.63
CA GLU A 87 24.84 -22.09 -13.81
C GLU A 87 23.96 -21.55 -14.95
N GLU A 88 23.24 -22.48 -15.61
CA GLU A 88 22.17 -22.14 -16.53
C GLU A 88 20.89 -21.79 -15.73
N MET A 89 20.18 -20.75 -16.20
CA MET A 89 18.94 -20.29 -15.60
C MET A 89 17.74 -20.88 -16.34
N SER A 90 16.70 -21.25 -15.60
CA SER A 90 15.50 -21.88 -16.17
C SER A 90 14.43 -20.84 -16.47
N HIS A 91 13.83 -20.90 -17.65
CA HIS A 91 12.64 -20.13 -17.98
C HIS A 91 11.45 -20.64 -17.14
N ILE A 92 10.68 -19.72 -16.56
CA ILE A 92 9.51 -20.06 -15.75
C ILE A 92 8.21 -19.60 -16.45
N PHE A 93 8.05 -18.32 -16.73
CA PHE A 93 6.90 -17.74 -17.44
C PHE A 93 7.22 -16.30 -17.85
N ASN A 94 6.53 -15.77 -18.86
CA ASN A 94 6.60 -14.36 -19.27
C ASN A 94 8.02 -13.80 -19.42
N GLY A 95 8.92 -14.57 -20.06
CA GLY A 95 10.32 -14.19 -20.27
C GLY A 95 11.15 -14.12 -19.00
N ILE A 96 10.66 -14.65 -17.86
CA ILE A 96 11.41 -14.71 -16.62
C ILE A 96 12.23 -15.99 -16.54
N TYR A 97 13.53 -15.81 -16.34
CA TYR A 97 14.51 -16.88 -16.11
C TYR A 97 15.06 -16.76 -14.69
N VAL A 98 15.22 -17.87 -13.99
CA VAL A 98 15.65 -17.92 -12.59
C VAL A 98 16.77 -18.93 -12.41
N GLY A 99 17.78 -18.54 -11.63
CA GLY A 99 18.86 -19.43 -11.19
C GLY A 99 18.39 -20.41 -10.12
N SER A 100 19.24 -21.33 -9.74
CA SER A 100 18.90 -22.40 -8.80
C SER A 100 19.85 -22.54 -7.61
N SER A 101 21.11 -22.17 -7.77
CA SER A 101 22.17 -22.47 -6.79
C SER A 101 23.09 -21.29 -6.49
N ILE A 102 23.41 -20.48 -7.50
CA ILE A 102 24.28 -19.33 -7.34
C ILE A 102 23.51 -18.21 -6.61
N LYS A 103 23.96 -17.90 -5.41
CA LYS A 103 23.44 -16.81 -4.60
C LYS A 103 24.35 -15.61 -4.60
N GLY A 104 23.75 -14.44 -4.52
CA GLY A 104 24.48 -13.19 -4.36
C GLY A 104 25.24 -13.12 -3.05
N LYS A 105 26.42 -12.49 -3.08
CA LYS A 105 27.23 -12.24 -1.90
C LYS A 105 28.00 -10.96 -2.04
N VAL A 106 28.03 -10.17 -0.96
CA VAL A 106 28.79 -8.91 -0.92
C VAL A 106 30.25 -9.13 -1.27
N GLY A 107 30.78 -8.28 -2.13
CA GLY A 107 32.16 -8.32 -2.66
C GLY A 107 32.33 -9.22 -3.88
N GLU A 108 31.33 -10.00 -4.26
CA GLU A 108 31.40 -10.83 -5.47
C GLU A 108 30.90 -10.09 -6.71
N THR A 109 31.54 -10.38 -7.85
CA THR A 109 31.14 -9.90 -9.16
C THR A 109 30.38 -11.01 -9.88
N HIS A 110 29.21 -10.67 -10.38
CA HIS A 110 28.33 -11.59 -11.11
C HIS A 110 28.24 -11.14 -12.57
N THR A 111 28.28 -12.11 -13.49
CA THR A 111 28.14 -11.89 -14.93
C THR A 111 26.94 -12.67 -15.42
N MET A 112 25.99 -11.97 -16.01
CA MET A 112 24.84 -12.57 -16.69
C MET A 112 25.11 -12.61 -18.18
N THR A 113 24.89 -13.75 -18.80
CA THR A 113 25.04 -13.96 -20.23
C THR A 113 23.74 -14.49 -20.82
N ILE A 114 23.25 -13.86 -21.87
CA ILE A 114 22.01 -14.18 -22.56
C ILE A 114 22.30 -14.40 -24.04
N ASN A 115 21.92 -15.55 -24.55
CA ASN A 115 22.05 -15.88 -25.99
C ASN A 115 20.63 -15.99 -26.57
N ILE A 116 20.41 -15.21 -27.64
CA ILE A 116 19.16 -15.21 -28.43
C ILE A 116 19.54 -15.37 -29.90
N GLY A 117 19.28 -16.54 -30.49
CA GLY A 117 19.78 -16.87 -31.80
C GLY A 117 21.32 -16.76 -31.85
N ASP A 118 21.85 -15.97 -32.77
CA ASP A 118 23.29 -15.74 -32.92
C ASP A 118 23.83 -14.53 -32.13
N GLN A 119 22.99 -13.88 -31.35
CA GLN A 119 23.34 -12.70 -30.56
C GLN A 119 23.62 -13.07 -29.09
N THR A 120 24.68 -12.49 -28.53
CA THR A 120 25.04 -12.64 -27.11
C THR A 120 25.05 -11.29 -26.44
N TYR A 121 24.36 -11.22 -25.30
CA TYR A 121 24.27 -10.05 -24.42
C TYR A 121 24.91 -10.40 -23.09
N THR A 122 25.81 -9.54 -22.62
CA THR A 122 26.50 -9.80 -21.34
C THR A 122 26.53 -8.56 -20.50
N ALA A 123 26.16 -8.72 -19.22
CA ALA A 123 26.25 -7.67 -18.23
C ALA A 123 26.96 -8.16 -16.98
N THR A 124 27.74 -7.28 -16.39
CA THR A 124 28.50 -7.58 -15.16
C THR A 124 28.15 -6.55 -14.10
N SER A 125 27.92 -7.01 -12.88
CA SER A 125 27.68 -6.17 -11.72
C SER A 125 28.36 -6.73 -10.48
N THR A 126 28.94 -5.85 -9.67
CA THR A 126 29.58 -6.20 -8.39
C THR A 126 28.68 -5.82 -7.25
N MET A 127 28.42 -6.76 -6.37
CA MET A 127 27.59 -6.51 -5.17
C MET A 127 28.39 -5.73 -4.14
N LEU A 128 28.02 -4.48 -3.96
CA LEU A 128 28.63 -3.59 -2.98
C LEU A 128 28.05 -3.81 -1.58
N SER A 129 28.78 -3.42 -0.55
CA SER A 129 28.31 -3.49 0.82
C SER A 129 27.21 -2.45 1.05
N PRO A 130 26.03 -2.82 1.54
CA PRO A 130 24.97 -1.84 1.76
C PRO A 130 25.34 -0.89 2.89
N PRO A 131 24.89 0.37 2.85
CA PRO A 131 25.12 1.32 3.93
C PRO A 131 24.33 0.91 5.18
N GLY A 132 24.92 1.12 6.37
CA GLY A 132 24.15 0.98 7.61
C GLY A 132 23.20 2.15 7.82
N TYR A 133 22.19 1.97 8.67
CA TYR A 133 21.33 3.06 9.14
C TYR A 133 21.87 3.65 10.45
N GLN A 134 21.90 4.99 10.55
CA GLN A 134 22.09 5.69 11.83
C GLN A 134 20.77 5.78 12.59
N GLY A 135 19.65 5.83 11.88
CA GLY A 135 18.30 5.86 12.44
C GLY A 135 17.25 6.03 11.37
N ALA A 136 16.01 5.71 11.75
CA ALA A 136 14.83 5.93 10.94
C ALA A 136 13.67 6.30 11.87
N TRP A 137 12.87 7.30 11.50
CA TRP A 137 11.81 7.84 12.34
C TRP A 137 10.57 8.18 11.53
N VAL A 138 9.42 8.06 12.18
CA VAL A 138 8.15 8.56 11.68
C VAL A 138 7.74 9.77 12.53
N TYR A 139 7.24 10.79 11.88
CA TYR A 139 6.70 11.98 12.53
C TYR A 139 5.24 12.17 12.14
N GLN A 140 4.42 12.52 13.12
CA GLN A 140 3.09 13.02 12.84
C GLN A 140 3.20 14.49 12.43
N LEU A 141 2.72 14.83 11.23
CA LEU A 141 2.62 16.22 10.81
C LEU A 141 1.47 16.87 11.57
N GLY A 142 1.81 17.85 12.42
CA GLY A 142 0.82 18.55 13.24
C GLY A 142 -0.24 19.21 12.35
N SER A 143 -1.50 19.08 12.72
CA SER A 143 -2.56 19.95 12.21
C SER A 143 -2.31 21.35 12.79
N ASN A 144 -1.56 22.17 12.08
CA ASN A 144 -1.45 23.58 12.41
C ASN A 144 -2.82 24.20 12.15
N ASN A 145 -3.57 24.44 13.22
CA ASN A 145 -4.86 25.14 13.22
C ASN A 145 -4.80 26.61 12.71
N ASN A 146 -3.72 27.02 12.05
CA ASN A 146 -3.49 28.39 11.59
C ASN A 146 -3.26 28.55 10.08
N GLY A 147 -3.74 27.64 9.25
CA GLY A 147 -3.65 27.81 7.80
C GLY A 147 -4.92 27.34 7.10
N LYS A 148 -5.80 28.29 6.84
CA LYS A 148 -6.95 28.10 5.95
C LYS A 148 -6.46 27.69 4.56
N ASN A 149 -6.51 26.41 4.23
CA ASN A 149 -6.70 25.94 2.87
C ASN A 149 -7.90 24.98 2.86
N SER A 150 -8.93 25.41 2.23
CA SER A 150 -10.30 24.97 2.29
C SER A 150 -10.61 23.71 1.48
N ASN A 151 -9.67 22.80 1.29
CA ASN A 151 -9.88 21.55 0.56
C ASN A 151 -9.26 20.32 1.24
N ASP A 152 -8.73 20.45 2.46
CA ASP A 152 -8.27 19.29 3.19
C ASP A 152 -9.48 18.59 3.84
N GLU A 153 -9.75 17.37 3.46
CA GLU A 153 -10.71 16.50 4.13
C GLU A 153 -10.38 16.45 5.62
N VAL A 154 -11.38 16.78 6.42
CA VAL A 154 -11.28 16.78 7.88
C VAL A 154 -11.02 15.33 8.32
N GLY A 155 -9.82 15.02 8.78
CA GLY A 155 -9.55 13.81 9.54
C GLY A 155 -8.35 12.96 9.14
N ALA A 156 -7.68 13.16 8.02
CA ALA A 156 -6.54 12.35 7.68
C ALA A 156 -5.28 12.83 8.42
N SER A 157 -4.76 12.00 9.31
CA SER A 157 -3.46 12.21 9.94
C SER A 157 -2.38 12.03 8.91
N LYS A 158 -1.58 13.09 8.72
CA LYS A 158 -0.42 13.03 7.83
C LYS A 158 0.80 12.61 8.63
N TYR A 159 1.51 11.64 8.11
CA TYR A 159 2.81 11.21 8.62
C TYR A 159 3.90 11.59 7.63
N SER A 160 5.10 11.82 8.13
CA SER A 160 6.33 11.92 7.36
C SER A 160 7.35 10.99 7.97
N ASP A 161 8.23 10.48 7.17
CA ASP A 161 9.33 9.65 7.63
C ASP A 161 10.68 10.28 7.29
N GLU A 162 11.66 9.92 8.06
CA GLU A 162 13.03 10.35 7.90
C GLU A 162 13.94 9.18 8.23
N TRP A 163 14.99 9.00 7.44
CA TRP A 163 16.04 8.03 7.76
C TRP A 163 17.42 8.61 7.43
N ILE A 164 18.42 8.14 8.15
CA ILE A 164 19.80 8.54 7.94
C ILE A 164 20.63 7.29 7.71
N ILE A 165 21.33 7.24 6.58
CA ILE A 165 22.28 6.18 6.27
C ILE A 165 23.71 6.61 6.60
N ASN A 166 24.55 5.64 6.91
CA ASN A 166 26.00 5.87 7.03
C ASN A 166 26.56 6.06 5.63
N ASP A 167 27.15 7.21 5.38
CA ASP A 167 27.84 7.53 4.15
C ASP A 167 29.32 7.78 4.43
N PRO A 168 30.25 6.90 3.97
CA PRO A 168 31.66 7.07 4.23
C PRO A 168 32.24 8.27 3.49
N SER A 169 32.74 9.24 4.20
CA SER A 169 33.20 10.53 3.70
C SER A 169 34.38 10.50 2.73
N ALA A 170 35.04 9.37 2.58
CA ALA A 170 36.27 9.26 1.81
C ALA A 170 36.09 8.79 0.38
N THR A 171 34.92 8.35 -0.01
CA THR A 171 34.61 7.75 -1.28
C THR A 171 33.34 8.34 -1.88
N ARG A 172 33.30 8.42 -3.21
CA ARG A 172 32.08 8.79 -3.91
C ARG A 172 31.20 7.57 -4.03
N ASN A 173 30.12 7.53 -3.26
CA ASN A 173 29.17 6.45 -3.25
C ASN A 173 27.92 6.78 -4.06
N ARG A 174 27.20 5.78 -4.48
CA ARG A 174 25.92 5.92 -5.17
C ARG A 174 24.94 4.97 -4.52
N TYR A 175 23.77 5.47 -4.23
CA TYR A 175 22.76 4.72 -3.50
C TYR A 175 21.49 4.60 -4.32
N LEU A 176 20.90 3.41 -4.27
CA LEU A 176 19.55 3.13 -4.74
C LEU A 176 18.64 2.99 -3.54
N PHE A 177 17.50 3.64 -3.61
CA PHE A 177 16.46 3.59 -2.58
C PHE A 177 15.21 2.95 -3.16
N GLU A 178 14.71 1.95 -2.46
CA GLU A 178 13.43 1.32 -2.75
C GLU A 178 12.47 1.56 -1.58
N TRP A 179 11.24 1.85 -1.90
CA TRP A 179 10.20 2.06 -0.93
C TRP A 179 9.12 0.98 -1.04
N TRP A 180 8.83 0.34 0.07
CA TRP A 180 7.83 -0.72 0.17
C TRP A 180 6.83 -0.35 1.26
N ALA A 181 5.53 -0.59 1.01
CA ALA A 181 4.50 -0.45 2.02
C ALA A 181 3.58 -1.66 1.99
N ASN A 182 3.32 -2.23 3.16
CA ASN A 182 2.49 -3.43 3.31
C ASN A 182 2.88 -4.57 2.34
N GLY A 183 4.17 -4.77 2.15
CA GLY A 183 4.71 -5.81 1.25
C GLY A 183 4.63 -5.50 -0.24
N VAL A 184 4.14 -4.33 -0.62
CA VAL A 184 4.07 -3.89 -2.02
C VAL A 184 5.24 -2.97 -2.34
N HIS A 185 5.97 -3.26 -3.41
CA HIS A 185 7.03 -2.42 -3.93
C HIS A 185 6.46 -1.27 -4.76
N TYR A 186 6.75 -0.04 -4.36
CA TYR A 186 6.32 1.16 -5.07
C TYR A 186 7.41 1.65 -6.03
N ILE A 187 7.63 0.90 -7.09
CA ILE A 187 8.71 1.12 -8.06
C ILE A 187 8.79 2.54 -8.63
N ARG A 188 7.68 3.28 -8.68
CA ARG A 188 7.67 4.69 -9.10
C ARG A 188 8.30 5.64 -8.06
N GLN A 189 8.56 5.13 -6.87
CA GLN A 189 9.20 5.84 -5.78
C GLN A 189 10.68 5.47 -5.64
N ASP A 190 11.18 4.53 -6.45
CA ASP A 190 12.60 4.22 -6.49
C ASP A 190 13.36 5.41 -7.05
N TRP A 191 14.50 5.68 -6.45
CA TRP A 191 15.36 6.77 -6.85
C TRP A 191 16.82 6.48 -6.51
N ALA A 192 17.72 7.12 -7.23
CA ALA A 192 19.14 6.94 -7.02
C ALA A 192 19.84 8.28 -6.78
N ILE A 193 20.79 8.28 -5.88
CA ILE A 193 21.59 9.45 -5.52
C ILE A 193 23.07 9.17 -5.79
N ASP A 194 23.76 10.22 -6.23
CA ASP A 194 25.22 10.31 -6.27
C ASP A 194 25.66 11.29 -5.16
N ASP A 195 26.47 10.85 -4.22
CA ASP A 195 26.86 11.58 -3.01
C ASP A 195 27.63 12.89 -3.26
N ASN A 196 28.17 13.09 -4.44
CA ASN A 196 28.78 14.37 -4.82
C ASN A 196 27.88 15.60 -4.59
N ARG A 197 26.59 15.39 -4.37
CA ARG A 197 25.61 16.44 -4.14
C ARG A 197 25.30 16.69 -2.67
N VAL A 198 25.80 15.84 -1.79
CA VAL A 198 25.50 15.89 -0.36
C VAL A 198 26.72 16.34 0.40
N VAL A 199 26.64 17.53 0.92
CA VAL A 199 27.73 18.16 1.71
C VAL A 199 27.47 17.86 3.17
N ASN A 200 28.18 16.93 3.74
CA ASN A 200 28.64 16.82 5.13
C ASN A 200 28.82 15.36 5.55
N ALA A 201 29.95 14.87 5.20
CA ALA A 201 30.40 13.51 5.44
C ALA A 201 30.44 13.05 6.91
N ASN A 202 30.28 13.94 7.88
CA ASN A 202 30.31 13.60 9.31
C ASN A 202 28.91 13.36 9.92
N GLU A 203 27.83 13.65 9.18
CA GLU A 203 26.47 13.60 9.71
C GLU A 203 25.61 12.48 9.09
N GLY A 204 26.15 11.72 8.13
CA GLY A 204 25.39 10.75 7.36
C GLY A 204 24.53 11.42 6.28
N LEU A 205 24.01 10.61 5.35
CA LEU A 205 23.08 11.07 4.33
C LEU A 205 21.66 11.01 4.88
N LYS A 206 21.05 12.18 5.07
CA LYS A 206 19.71 12.35 5.57
C LYS A 206 18.70 12.38 4.46
N LEU A 207 17.69 11.54 4.55
CA LEU A 207 16.68 11.32 3.54
C LEU A 207 15.30 11.53 4.14
N PHE A 208 14.39 12.07 3.32
CA PHE A 208 13.01 12.32 3.71
C PHE A 208 12.07 11.83 2.63
N THR A 209 10.99 11.20 3.02
CA THR A 209 9.84 11.07 2.12
C THR A 209 8.92 12.26 2.32
N VAL A 210 8.72 13.04 1.26
CA VAL A 210 7.68 14.04 1.25
C VAL A 210 6.35 13.31 1.06
N THR A 211 5.51 13.40 2.07
CA THR A 211 4.23 12.70 2.16
C THR A 211 3.39 12.82 0.89
N LEU A 212 3.14 11.68 0.31
CA LEU A 212 2.06 11.47 -0.63
C LEU A 212 1.00 10.67 0.13
N ASP A 213 -0.12 11.32 0.50
CA ASP A 213 -1.31 10.76 1.14
C ASP A 213 -1.15 10.03 2.50
N PRO A 214 -2.26 9.87 3.27
CA PRO A 214 -2.16 9.43 4.66
C PRO A 214 -1.41 8.10 4.77
N LEU A 215 -0.17 8.16 5.28
CA LEU A 215 0.62 6.98 5.61
C LEU A 215 0.15 6.32 6.91
N ALA A 216 -1.15 6.46 7.26
CA ALA A 216 -1.72 5.73 8.38
C ALA A 216 -1.79 4.23 8.05
N ASN A 217 -1.68 3.39 9.08
CA ASN A 217 -1.84 1.94 8.96
C ASN A 217 -0.87 1.27 8.00
N GLN A 218 0.41 1.68 8.01
CA GLN A 218 1.43 1.17 7.10
C GLN A 218 2.57 0.45 7.83
N TYR A 219 2.97 -0.67 7.24
CA TYR A 219 4.26 -1.32 7.47
C TYR A 219 5.19 -0.88 6.35
N ILE A 220 6.12 0.03 6.66
CA ILE A 220 7.00 0.67 5.67
C ILE A 220 8.38 0.06 5.75
N GLN A 221 8.97 -0.24 4.60
CA GLN A 221 10.36 -0.67 4.48
C GLN A 221 11.08 0.27 3.52
N HIS A 222 12.08 0.97 4.05
CA HIS A 222 13.08 1.64 3.24
C HIS A 222 14.25 0.71 3.03
N ARG A 223 14.50 0.34 1.79
CA ARG A 223 15.63 -0.50 1.41
C ARG A 223 16.66 0.36 0.71
N THR A 224 17.91 0.28 1.14
CA THR A 224 19.01 1.07 0.57
C THR A 224 20.15 0.16 0.18
N ALA A 225 20.59 0.26 -1.06
CA ALA A 225 21.75 -0.43 -1.59
C ALA A 225 22.80 0.57 -2.08
N GLU A 226 24.07 0.27 -1.89
CA GLU A 226 25.13 0.92 -2.66
C GLU A 226 25.21 0.26 -4.03
N ILE A 227 25.31 1.08 -5.10
CA ILE A 227 25.27 0.65 -6.49
C ILE A 227 26.44 1.22 -7.31
N ASP A 228 26.80 0.54 -8.37
CA ASP A 228 27.80 1.01 -9.31
C ASP A 228 27.28 2.19 -10.18
N LYS A 229 28.20 2.81 -10.92
CA LYS A 229 27.87 4.00 -11.72
C LYS A 229 26.87 3.70 -12.83
N ILE A 230 26.95 2.56 -13.48
CA ILE A 230 26.08 2.26 -14.62
C ILE A 230 24.65 1.97 -14.16
N THR A 231 24.50 1.29 -13.03
CA THR A 231 23.21 1.10 -12.38
C THR A 231 22.62 2.44 -11.91
N TYR A 232 23.45 3.33 -11.33
CA TYR A 232 23.02 4.69 -11.00
C TYR A 232 22.52 5.46 -12.23
N ASP A 233 23.31 5.46 -13.33
CA ASP A 233 22.95 6.18 -14.54
C ASP A 233 21.61 5.68 -15.12
N TYR A 234 21.36 4.36 -15.05
CA TYR A 234 20.10 3.75 -15.44
C TYR A 234 18.94 4.28 -14.59
N TYR A 235 19.01 4.18 -13.25
CA TYR A 235 17.92 4.61 -12.37
C TYR A 235 17.70 6.12 -12.38
N ASN A 236 18.75 6.92 -12.46
CA ASN A 236 18.64 8.37 -12.58
C ASN A 236 17.91 8.80 -13.88
N MET A 237 18.08 8.04 -14.97
CA MET A 237 17.34 8.30 -16.20
C MET A 237 15.90 7.76 -16.11
N TYR A 238 15.73 6.55 -15.59
CA TYR A 238 14.43 5.94 -15.38
C TYR A 238 13.54 6.84 -14.51
N GLU A 239 14.05 7.38 -13.41
CA GLU A 239 13.34 8.33 -12.55
C GLU A 239 12.84 9.56 -13.32
N LYS A 240 13.69 10.14 -14.16
CA LYS A 240 13.32 11.31 -14.99
C LYS A 240 12.18 10.98 -15.95
N ILE A 241 12.21 9.81 -16.57
CA ILE A 241 11.15 9.35 -17.48
C ILE A 241 9.84 9.14 -16.73
N VAL A 242 9.87 8.38 -15.64
CA VAL A 242 8.68 8.03 -14.87
C VAL A 242 8.01 9.24 -14.22
N ARG A 243 8.81 10.21 -13.77
CA ARG A 243 8.29 11.46 -13.19
C ARG A 243 7.90 12.51 -14.23
N GLY A 244 8.02 12.20 -15.52
CA GLY A 244 7.70 13.13 -16.58
C GLY A 244 8.60 14.37 -16.61
N LEU A 245 9.81 14.28 -16.04
CA LEU A 245 10.79 15.36 -16.02
C LEU A 245 11.51 15.51 -17.36
N VAL A 246 11.38 14.53 -18.25
CA VAL A 246 11.83 14.60 -19.64
C VAL A 246 10.66 15.14 -20.45
N SER A 247 10.71 16.43 -20.78
CA SER A 247 9.70 17.04 -21.67
C SER A 247 9.87 16.52 -23.08
N VAL A 248 8.82 15.96 -23.67
CA VAL A 248 8.78 15.58 -25.10
C VAL A 248 9.05 16.76 -26.05
N THR A 249 9.05 17.98 -25.54
CA THR A 249 9.24 19.20 -26.36
C THR A 249 10.66 19.76 -26.33
N SER A 250 11.53 19.31 -25.41
CA SER A 250 12.83 19.96 -25.19
C SER A 250 14.06 19.10 -25.51
N GLN A 251 13.94 17.79 -25.53
CA GLN A 251 15.02 16.85 -25.93
C GLN A 251 14.39 15.57 -26.45
N THR A 252 15.07 14.95 -27.41
CA THR A 252 14.68 13.61 -27.86
C THR A 252 14.72 12.66 -26.68
N PRO A 253 13.60 11.99 -26.32
CA PRO A 253 13.64 10.97 -25.29
C PRO A 253 14.69 9.93 -25.71
N TYR A 254 15.61 9.63 -24.81
CA TYR A 254 16.58 8.57 -25.04
C TYR A 254 16.42 7.50 -23.98
N ASN A 255 16.68 6.26 -24.39
CA ASN A 255 16.55 5.13 -23.51
C ASN A 255 17.57 5.19 -22.37
N PRO A 256 17.23 4.70 -21.17
CA PRO A 256 18.20 4.53 -20.10
C PRO A 256 19.40 3.72 -20.56
N VAL A 257 20.58 4.07 -20.04
CA VAL A 257 21.81 3.33 -20.36
C VAL A 257 21.69 1.90 -19.87
N SER A 258 21.94 0.92 -20.76
CA SER A 258 21.93 -0.49 -20.39
C SER A 258 23.36 -1.01 -20.19
N ASN A 259 23.56 -1.88 -19.19
CA ASN A 259 24.84 -2.56 -19.01
C ASN A 259 24.98 -3.84 -19.86
N PHE A 260 23.96 -4.21 -20.62
CA PHE A 260 24.04 -5.28 -21.65
C PHE A 260 24.57 -4.78 -23.01
N GLY A 261 24.83 -3.48 -23.14
CA GLY A 261 25.39 -2.87 -24.35
C GLY A 261 24.37 -2.09 -25.17
N ASN A 262 24.83 -1.60 -26.33
CA ASN A 262 24.01 -0.80 -27.24
C ASN A 262 22.88 -1.62 -27.83
N ASN A 263 21.77 -0.98 -28.16
CA ASN A 263 20.53 -1.59 -28.67
C ASN A 263 19.77 -2.45 -27.65
N THR A 264 20.03 -2.27 -26.38
CA THR A 264 19.22 -2.88 -25.31
C THR A 264 18.74 -1.81 -24.32
N ILE A 265 17.62 -2.07 -23.65
CA ILE A 265 17.11 -1.29 -22.52
C ILE A 265 17.14 -2.19 -21.30
N GLY A 266 17.30 -1.60 -20.12
CA GLY A 266 17.27 -2.34 -18.86
C GLY A 266 18.65 -2.47 -18.22
N ASN A 267 18.69 -3.17 -17.10
CA ASN A 267 19.88 -3.27 -16.29
C ASN A 267 19.95 -4.61 -15.56
N PHE A 268 21.16 -5.16 -15.44
CA PHE A 268 21.46 -6.23 -14.49
C PHE A 268 22.20 -5.64 -13.30
N ARG A 269 21.69 -5.89 -12.11
CA ARG A 269 22.30 -5.41 -10.87
C ARG A 269 22.56 -6.56 -9.87
N ALA A 270 23.70 -6.49 -9.21
CA ALA A 270 24.02 -7.28 -8.04
C ALA A 270 23.91 -6.37 -6.81
N VAL A 271 23.00 -6.64 -5.88
CA VAL A 271 22.66 -5.72 -4.82
C VAL A 271 22.54 -6.42 -3.46
N ALA A 272 23.02 -5.73 -2.42
CA ALA A 272 22.72 -6.03 -1.04
C ALA A 272 21.99 -4.83 -0.43
N PHE A 273 20.92 -5.09 0.30
CA PHE A 273 20.12 -4.02 0.90
C PHE A 273 20.25 -4.01 2.41
N SER A 274 20.45 -2.83 2.96
CA SER A 274 20.02 -2.53 4.32
C SER A 274 18.55 -2.15 4.31
N THR A 275 17.81 -2.53 5.36
CA THR A 275 16.37 -2.24 5.47
C THR A 275 16.11 -1.51 6.78
N ALA A 276 15.42 -0.38 6.71
CA ALA A 276 14.81 0.27 7.86
C ALA A 276 13.30 -0.01 7.84
N ILE A 277 12.77 -0.45 8.98
CA ILE A 277 11.34 -0.74 9.16
C ILE A 277 10.73 0.39 9.98
N LEU A 278 9.64 0.94 9.48
CA LEU A 278 8.85 1.96 10.13
C LEU A 278 7.38 1.55 10.16
N LEU A 279 6.71 1.81 11.28
CA LEU A 279 5.31 1.49 11.45
C LEU A 279 4.51 2.76 11.69
N THR A 280 3.39 2.91 11.01
CA THR A 280 2.40 3.93 11.32
C THR A 280 1.12 3.27 11.82
N PRO A 281 0.55 3.73 12.95
CA PRO A 281 -0.67 3.15 13.47
C PRO A 281 -1.87 3.50 12.57
N PRO A 282 -2.94 2.70 12.60
CA PRO A 282 -4.20 3.08 11.95
C PRO A 282 -4.84 4.29 12.65
N ASP A 283 -5.67 5.01 11.90
CA ASP A 283 -6.57 6.00 12.47
C ASP A 283 -7.63 5.32 13.34
N ILE A 284 -7.95 5.97 14.46
CA ILE A 284 -8.98 5.49 15.38
C ILE A 284 -10.22 6.35 15.22
N PHE A 285 -11.36 5.70 15.12
CA PHE A 285 -12.67 6.33 15.25
C PHE A 285 -13.23 6.01 16.61
N VAL A 286 -13.73 7.01 17.34
CA VAL A 286 -14.35 6.81 18.65
C VAL A 286 -15.77 7.32 18.65
N ILE A 287 -16.68 6.49 19.20
CA ILE A 287 -18.11 6.76 19.26
C ILE A 287 -18.56 6.63 20.71
N ALA A 288 -19.12 7.72 21.23
CA ALA A 288 -19.69 7.75 22.58
C ALA A 288 -21.02 6.99 22.62
N GLN A 289 -21.18 6.15 23.61
CA GLN A 289 -22.46 5.48 23.95
C GLN A 289 -22.79 5.64 25.44
N ASN A 290 -23.90 5.07 25.91
CA ASN A 290 -24.24 5.12 27.31
C ASN A 290 -23.27 4.28 28.16
N LYS A 291 -22.48 4.94 29.01
CA LYS A 291 -21.46 4.37 29.92
C LYS A 291 -20.34 3.60 29.17
N GLN A 292 -20.13 3.85 27.89
CA GLN A 292 -19.06 3.21 27.13
C GLN A 292 -18.65 4.05 25.91
N ASN A 293 -17.44 3.82 25.43
CA ASN A 293 -16.96 4.31 24.15
C ASN A 293 -16.61 3.11 23.25
N VAL A 294 -17.00 3.18 22.01
CA VAL A 294 -16.61 2.19 20.98
C VAL A 294 -15.51 2.81 20.14
N LEU A 295 -14.39 2.13 20.07
CA LEU A 295 -13.25 2.52 19.24
C LEU A 295 -13.17 1.56 18.07
N ALA A 296 -13.03 2.08 16.88
CA ALA A 296 -12.90 1.29 15.64
C ALA A 296 -11.67 1.73 14.85
N PHE A 297 -11.03 0.80 14.18
CA PHE A 297 -9.88 1.05 13.33
C PHE A 297 -9.73 -0.07 12.27
N GLU A 298 -9.04 0.22 11.19
CA GLU A 298 -8.74 -0.74 10.16
C GLU A 298 -7.49 -1.56 10.54
N PRO A 299 -7.57 -2.91 10.59
CA PRO A 299 -6.43 -3.75 10.92
C PRO A 299 -5.44 -3.85 9.74
N ASN A 300 -4.19 -4.16 10.08
CA ASN A 300 -3.16 -4.47 9.11
C ASN A 300 -2.52 -5.82 9.45
N SER A 301 -2.41 -6.71 8.47
CA SER A 301 -1.91 -8.07 8.65
C SER A 301 -0.43 -8.15 9.06
N PHE A 302 0.34 -7.11 8.81
CA PHE A 302 1.74 -6.99 9.23
C PHE A 302 1.88 -6.73 10.73
N PHE A 303 0.83 -6.18 11.38
CA PHE A 303 0.87 -5.91 12.82
C PHE A 303 0.45 -7.14 13.61
N LYS A 304 1.17 -7.41 14.68
CA LYS A 304 0.93 -8.55 15.57
C LYS A 304 0.25 -8.16 16.86
N LYS A 305 0.44 -6.91 17.30
CA LYS A 305 -0.19 -6.39 18.51
C LYS A 305 -0.72 -4.98 18.29
N TYR A 306 -1.78 -4.68 19.05
CA TYR A 306 -2.39 -3.36 19.13
C TYR A 306 -2.49 -2.99 20.61
N ASN A 307 -1.88 -1.88 21.00
CA ASN A 307 -1.89 -1.36 22.36
C ASN A 307 -2.69 -0.07 22.39
N LEU A 308 -3.81 -0.06 23.13
CA LEU A 308 -4.65 1.11 23.31
C LEU A 308 -4.27 1.83 24.59
N PHE A 309 -3.77 3.04 24.45
CA PHE A 309 -3.49 3.93 25.58
C PHE A 309 -4.67 4.85 25.82
N TRP A 310 -5.01 5.08 27.07
CA TRP A 310 -6.14 5.92 27.41
C TRP A 310 -5.94 6.73 28.70
N SER A 311 -6.69 7.83 28.81
CA SER A 311 -6.71 8.71 29.98
C SER A 311 -8.04 9.46 30.07
N ASN A 312 -8.38 9.97 31.24
CA ASN A 312 -9.47 10.94 31.42
C ASN A 312 -8.99 12.41 31.28
N SER A 313 -7.75 12.61 30.85
CA SER A 313 -7.17 13.90 30.55
C SER A 313 -6.47 13.85 29.21
N SER A 314 -6.51 14.93 28.44
CA SER A 314 -5.75 15.05 27.17
C SER A 314 -4.25 14.95 27.40
N GLY A 315 -3.53 14.50 26.36
CA GLY A 315 -2.09 14.27 26.40
C GLY A 315 -1.71 12.81 26.70
N VAL A 316 -2.52 11.87 26.17
CA VAL A 316 -2.24 10.42 26.24
C VAL A 316 -0.86 10.13 25.66
N ASN A 317 -0.06 9.38 26.39
CA ASN A 317 1.30 8.96 26.03
C ASN A 317 1.57 7.53 26.51
N GLU A 318 2.79 7.02 26.28
CA GLU A 318 3.16 5.64 26.60
C GLU A 318 3.18 5.33 28.12
N ASN A 319 3.07 6.34 28.99
CA ASN A 319 2.94 6.17 30.44
C ASN A 319 1.46 6.20 30.92
N SER A 320 0.53 6.40 29.99
CA SER A 320 -0.90 6.39 30.30
C SER A 320 -1.40 4.96 30.54
N ASN A 321 -2.66 4.82 31.01
CA ASN A 321 -3.26 3.50 31.13
C ASN A 321 -3.25 2.78 29.77
N VAL A 322 -2.97 1.48 29.79
CA VAL A 322 -2.86 0.70 28.55
C VAL A 322 -3.73 -0.58 28.64
N VAL A 323 -4.41 -0.85 27.54
CA VAL A 323 -4.97 -2.17 27.24
C VAL A 323 -4.02 -2.80 26.20
N SER A 324 -3.15 -3.68 26.68
CA SER A 324 -2.15 -4.32 25.84
C SER A 324 -2.72 -5.50 25.08
N ASP A 325 -2.25 -5.67 23.85
CA ASP A 325 -2.55 -6.82 22.99
C ASP A 325 -4.04 -7.14 22.92
N PHE A 326 -4.89 -6.09 22.83
CA PHE A 326 -6.29 -6.33 22.61
C PHE A 326 -6.53 -6.75 21.17
N ARG A 327 -6.33 -8.02 20.90
CA ARG A 327 -6.75 -8.62 19.64
C ARG A 327 -8.24 -8.83 19.67
N LEU A 328 -8.94 -7.96 19.02
CA LEU A 328 -10.33 -8.24 18.68
C LEU A 328 -10.31 -9.15 17.45
N GLY A 329 -10.80 -10.37 17.63
CA GLY A 329 -11.03 -11.42 16.65
C GLY A 329 -10.67 -11.10 15.21
N MET A 330 -9.38 -11.17 14.88
CA MET A 330 -8.87 -10.88 13.54
C MET A 330 -9.24 -12.01 12.61
N THR A 331 -10.17 -11.75 11.75
CA THR A 331 -10.19 -12.31 10.41
C THR A 331 -9.66 -11.25 9.46
N SER A 332 -8.94 -11.64 8.45
CA SER A 332 -8.01 -10.85 7.63
C SER A 332 -8.50 -9.55 6.98
N ASP A 333 -9.79 -9.19 7.07
CA ASP A 333 -10.33 -8.09 6.28
C ASP A 333 -11.30 -7.20 7.06
N ASN A 334 -11.28 -7.20 8.39
CA ASN A 334 -12.35 -6.61 9.16
C ASN A 334 -11.90 -5.44 10.02
N ILE A 335 -12.75 -4.43 10.11
CA ILE A 335 -12.62 -3.35 11.06
C ILE A 335 -12.57 -3.96 12.47
N ASN A 336 -11.46 -3.69 13.17
CA ASN A 336 -11.35 -4.03 14.57
C ASN A 336 -12.06 -2.96 15.39
N PHE A 337 -12.75 -3.39 16.42
CA PHE A 337 -13.33 -2.47 17.38
C PHE A 337 -13.00 -2.90 18.81
N HIS A 338 -12.92 -1.94 19.70
CA HIS A 338 -12.80 -2.13 21.15
C HIS A 338 -13.93 -1.38 21.85
N VAL A 339 -14.50 -1.98 22.86
CA VAL A 339 -15.51 -1.32 23.69
C VAL A 339 -14.93 -1.07 25.08
N ASP A 340 -14.72 0.19 25.38
CA ASP A 340 -14.31 0.64 26.71
C ASP A 340 -15.57 0.85 27.56
N HIS A 341 -15.74 -0.04 28.53
CA HIS A 341 -16.96 -0.15 29.36
C HIS A 341 -16.84 0.52 30.72
N ASN A 342 -17.96 0.69 31.39
CA ASN A 342 -18.07 1.21 32.76
C ASN A 342 -17.57 2.64 32.91
N LEU A 343 -17.68 3.42 31.86
CA LEU A 343 -17.32 4.82 31.86
C LEU A 343 -18.42 5.70 32.51
N ASN A 344 -18.00 6.87 32.99
CA ASN A 344 -18.93 7.86 33.52
C ASN A 344 -19.48 8.72 32.38
N ASN A 345 -20.82 8.77 32.25
CA ASN A 345 -21.46 9.67 31.31
C ASN A 345 -21.11 11.13 31.62
N GLY A 346 -20.79 11.91 30.56
CA GLY A 346 -20.39 13.31 30.67
C GLY A 346 -18.90 13.53 30.97
N SER A 347 -18.13 12.48 31.27
CA SER A 347 -16.66 12.56 31.40
C SER A 347 -16.02 12.28 30.08
N THR A 348 -15.04 13.10 29.68
CA THR A 348 -14.27 12.87 28.42
C THR A 348 -13.15 11.90 28.66
N TYR A 349 -13.01 10.94 27.76
CA TYR A 349 -11.92 9.96 27.72
C TYR A 349 -11.15 10.13 26.42
N TYR A 350 -9.82 10.02 26.50
CA TYR A 350 -8.88 10.26 25.42
C TYR A 350 -8.13 8.97 25.11
N TYR A 351 -7.88 8.70 23.82
CA TYR A 351 -7.33 7.45 23.37
C TYR A 351 -6.27 7.66 22.29
N ARG A 352 -5.25 6.81 22.31
CA ARG A 352 -4.26 6.67 21.24
C ARG A 352 -3.90 5.21 21.04
N LEU A 353 -3.55 4.83 19.84
CA LEU A 353 -3.19 3.47 19.46
C LEU A 353 -1.72 3.39 19.11
N GLN A 354 -1.07 2.28 19.47
CA GLN A 354 0.27 1.90 19.04
C GLN A 354 0.19 0.48 18.48
N VAL A 355 0.94 0.21 17.42
CA VAL A 355 1.04 -1.13 16.83
C VAL A 355 2.45 -1.69 16.96
N GLU A 356 2.54 -3.02 17.00
CA GLU A 356 3.80 -3.77 17.04
C GLU A 356 3.77 -4.86 15.96
N ASP A 357 4.89 -5.03 15.24
CA ASP A 357 5.04 -6.08 14.23
C ASP A 357 5.47 -7.43 14.85
N GLY A 358 5.82 -8.40 14.00
CA GLY A 358 6.28 -9.72 14.44
C GLY A 358 7.69 -9.75 15.01
N GLU A 359 8.47 -8.71 14.78
CA GLU A 359 9.87 -8.58 15.18
C GLU A 359 10.05 -7.72 16.44
N GLY A 360 8.95 -7.11 16.93
CA GLY A 360 8.93 -6.26 18.10
C GLY A 360 9.19 -4.78 17.80
N ASN A 361 9.18 -4.36 16.52
CA ASN A 361 9.20 -2.95 16.18
C ASN A 361 7.86 -2.33 16.56
N VAL A 362 7.88 -1.13 17.13
CA VAL A 362 6.68 -0.41 17.57
C VAL A 362 6.50 0.89 16.80
N SER A 363 5.25 1.25 16.55
CA SER A 363 4.92 2.53 15.94
C SER A 363 5.00 3.67 16.96
N ILE A 364 4.97 4.90 16.46
CA ILE A 364 4.55 6.04 17.27
C ILE A 364 3.08 5.87 17.67
N LEU A 365 2.60 6.66 18.61
CA LEU A 365 1.18 6.70 18.96
C LEU A 365 0.37 7.38 17.85
N SER A 366 -0.83 6.87 17.59
CA SER A 366 -1.81 7.52 16.68
C SER A 366 -2.15 8.94 17.13
N PRO A 367 -2.79 9.75 16.30
CA PRO A 367 -3.46 10.96 16.77
C PRO A 367 -4.39 10.69 17.95
N GLU A 368 -4.48 11.65 18.88
CA GLU A 368 -5.40 11.54 20.01
C GLU A 368 -6.84 11.74 19.55
N VAL A 369 -7.70 10.80 19.92
CA VAL A 369 -9.14 10.93 19.74
C VAL A 369 -9.82 10.96 21.10
N SER A 370 -11.00 11.56 21.19
CA SER A 370 -11.73 11.64 22.46
C SER A 370 -13.24 11.52 22.30
N ALA A 371 -13.88 10.97 23.32
CA ALA A 371 -15.33 10.92 23.40
C ALA A 371 -15.79 10.99 24.85
N ALA A 372 -16.98 11.55 25.07
CA ALA A 372 -17.65 11.58 26.35
C ALA A 372 -18.91 10.70 26.28
N PRO A 373 -18.97 9.57 27.01
CA PRO A 373 -20.17 8.75 27.10
C PRO A 373 -21.39 9.58 27.49
N ASN A 374 -22.52 9.30 26.88
CA ASN A 374 -23.74 10.09 27.10
C ASN A 374 -24.97 9.19 27.18
N ALA A 375 -25.73 9.33 28.28
CA ALA A 375 -26.99 8.61 28.49
C ALA A 375 -28.09 9.01 27.49
N ASN A 376 -27.99 10.22 26.95
CA ASN A 376 -28.94 10.78 25.98
C ASN A 376 -28.50 10.65 24.52
N VAL A 377 -27.39 9.96 24.23
CA VAL A 377 -27.29 9.38 22.88
C VAL A 377 -28.55 8.55 22.76
N PRO A 378 -29.51 8.97 21.93
CA PRO A 378 -30.70 8.18 21.78
C PRO A 378 -30.18 6.79 21.47
N ALA A 379 -30.77 5.81 22.11
CA ALA A 379 -30.97 4.55 21.45
C ALA A 379 -31.88 4.84 20.23
N ASP A 380 -31.46 5.78 19.40
CA ASP A 380 -32.01 6.07 18.07
C ASP A 380 -31.58 5.04 17.06
N THR A 381 -31.03 4.12 17.60
CA THR A 381 -30.89 2.79 17.16
C THR A 381 -32.22 2.13 16.83
N THR A 382 -33.33 2.59 17.36
CA THR A 382 -34.60 1.91 17.12
C THR A 382 -35.30 2.31 15.81
N SER A 383 -35.08 3.47 15.25
CA SER A 383 -35.84 3.88 14.06
C SER A 383 -35.10 3.58 12.74
N ILE A 384 -33.80 3.50 12.76
CA ILE A 384 -33.03 3.20 11.52
C ILE A 384 -32.90 1.67 11.31
N ILE A 385 -33.03 0.86 12.34
CA ILE A 385 -32.44 -0.48 12.33
C ILE A 385 -33.38 -1.63 12.57
N LEU A 386 -34.59 -1.44 13.07
CA LEU A 386 -35.58 -2.53 13.09
C LEU A 386 -36.02 -2.97 11.68
N GLY A 387 -35.78 -2.12 10.66
CA GLY A 387 -35.97 -2.45 9.24
C GLY A 387 -34.76 -3.04 8.53
N ASN A 388 -33.57 -3.04 9.16
CA ASN A 388 -32.31 -3.33 8.46
C ASN A 388 -31.55 -4.57 8.96
N LEU A 389 -32.16 -5.42 9.76
CA LEU A 389 -31.60 -6.74 10.05
C LEU A 389 -31.78 -7.68 8.86
N PRO A 390 -30.82 -8.57 8.62
CA PRO A 390 -30.99 -9.63 7.63
C PRO A 390 -32.24 -10.46 7.97
N THR A 391 -33.00 -10.77 6.93
CA THR A 391 -34.24 -11.55 7.03
C THR A 391 -34.11 -12.88 6.29
N ASN A 392 -35.10 -13.76 6.46
CA ASN A 392 -35.14 -15.05 5.76
C ASN A 392 -33.87 -15.89 5.95
N ILE A 393 -33.36 -15.94 7.20
CA ILE A 393 -32.13 -16.66 7.49
C ILE A 393 -32.43 -18.15 7.52
N VAL A 394 -31.71 -18.90 6.72
CA VAL A 394 -31.86 -20.36 6.59
C VAL A 394 -30.49 -21.02 6.70
N ALA A 395 -30.38 -22.04 7.57
CA ALA A 395 -29.23 -22.92 7.66
C ALA A 395 -29.53 -24.25 7.00
N THR A 396 -28.86 -24.57 5.89
CA THR A 396 -29.04 -25.80 5.12
C THR A 396 -27.87 -26.74 5.39
N PRO A 397 -28.11 -27.95 5.91
CA PRO A 397 -27.06 -28.92 6.18
C PRO A 397 -26.50 -29.55 4.90
N GLY A 398 -25.23 -29.95 4.95
CA GLY A 398 -24.55 -30.75 3.95
C GLY A 398 -23.47 -31.57 4.60
N ASN A 399 -22.80 -32.46 3.86
CA ASN A 399 -21.75 -33.31 4.40
C ASN A 399 -20.51 -32.44 4.85
N GLY A 400 -20.24 -32.43 6.15
CA GLY A 400 -19.16 -31.65 6.78
C GLY A 400 -19.31 -30.13 6.62
N ARG A 401 -20.51 -29.64 6.32
CA ARG A 401 -20.75 -28.21 6.07
C ARG A 401 -22.20 -27.78 6.39
N VAL A 402 -22.39 -26.49 6.59
CA VAL A 402 -23.69 -25.83 6.62
C VAL A 402 -23.64 -24.62 5.68
N THR A 403 -24.65 -24.48 4.84
CA THR A 403 -24.82 -23.29 4.01
C THR A 403 -25.83 -22.36 4.69
N ILE A 404 -25.44 -21.15 4.99
CA ILE A 404 -26.27 -20.12 5.60
C ILE A 404 -26.64 -19.10 4.52
N SER A 405 -27.94 -18.93 4.28
CA SER A 405 -28.46 -17.93 3.36
C SER A 405 -29.38 -16.95 4.08
N TRP A 406 -29.39 -15.72 3.63
CA TRP A 406 -30.23 -14.64 4.16
C TRP A 406 -30.52 -13.61 3.09
N THR A 407 -31.57 -12.84 3.29
CA THR A 407 -31.81 -11.62 2.54
C THR A 407 -31.05 -10.49 3.22
N PRO A 408 -30.08 -9.85 2.52
CA PRO A 408 -29.34 -8.73 3.07
C PRO A 408 -30.25 -7.60 3.56
N ALA A 409 -29.77 -6.84 4.54
CA ALA A 409 -30.41 -5.60 4.95
C ALA A 409 -30.52 -4.63 3.75
N ALA A 410 -31.58 -3.83 3.72
CA ALA A 410 -31.92 -2.98 2.57
C ALA A 410 -30.89 -1.85 2.29
N ASP A 411 -30.04 -1.51 3.25
CA ASP A 411 -28.97 -0.53 3.10
C ASP A 411 -27.68 -1.25 2.72
N GLY A 412 -27.30 -1.14 1.44
CA GLY A 412 -26.10 -1.79 0.87
C GLY A 412 -24.74 -1.31 1.45
N LYS A 413 -24.75 -0.47 2.49
CA LYS A 413 -23.57 -0.01 3.21
C LYS A 413 -23.28 -0.79 4.50
N LEU A 414 -24.12 -1.76 4.85
CA LEU A 414 -23.96 -2.53 6.06
C LEU A 414 -23.05 -3.74 5.84
N MET A 415 -22.06 -3.89 6.69
CA MET A 415 -21.20 -5.07 6.69
C MET A 415 -21.93 -6.23 7.39
N HIS A 416 -21.91 -7.41 6.77
CA HIS A 416 -22.49 -8.62 7.34
C HIS A 416 -21.42 -9.50 7.96
N GLY A 417 -21.71 -10.02 9.15
CA GLY A 417 -20.92 -11.06 9.83
C GLY A 417 -21.77 -12.30 10.06
N LEU A 418 -21.10 -13.43 10.28
CA LEU A 418 -21.75 -14.69 10.67
C LEU A 418 -21.15 -15.18 11.99
N TYR A 419 -21.94 -15.16 13.05
CA TYR A 419 -21.60 -15.74 14.33
C TYR A 419 -22.09 -17.19 14.40
N TRP A 420 -21.26 -18.08 14.91
CA TRP A 420 -21.62 -19.47 15.05
C TRP A 420 -21.17 -20.07 16.39
N SER A 421 -21.82 -21.15 16.80
CA SER A 421 -21.49 -21.89 18.01
C SER A 421 -21.98 -23.33 17.90
N ASN A 422 -21.39 -24.24 18.65
CA ASN A 422 -21.94 -25.59 18.90
C ASN A 422 -22.90 -25.65 20.08
N LYS A 423 -23.27 -24.50 20.66
CA LYS A 423 -24.25 -24.33 21.72
C LYS A 423 -25.26 -23.29 21.33
N GLU A 424 -26.53 -23.52 21.72
CA GLU A 424 -27.60 -22.59 21.51
C GLU A 424 -27.44 -21.31 22.34
N GLY A 425 -28.02 -20.22 21.88
CA GLY A 425 -28.06 -18.94 22.58
C GLY A 425 -26.87 -18.03 22.29
N ILE A 426 -26.49 -17.88 20.99
CA ILE A 426 -25.42 -16.96 20.55
C ILE A 426 -25.74 -15.52 20.96
N THR A 427 -24.81 -14.90 21.66
CA THR A 427 -24.80 -13.47 21.96
C THR A 427 -23.43 -12.87 21.65
N LEU A 428 -23.33 -11.55 21.54
CA LEU A 428 -22.04 -10.85 21.36
C LEU A 428 -21.05 -11.13 22.51
N ASN A 429 -21.56 -11.47 23.68
CA ASN A 429 -20.75 -11.64 24.90
C ASN A 429 -20.31 -13.08 25.16
N ASN A 430 -21.03 -14.07 24.64
CA ASN A 430 -20.77 -15.48 24.94
C ASN A 430 -20.17 -16.28 23.76
N THR A 431 -20.03 -15.65 22.59
CA THR A 431 -19.47 -16.30 21.42
C THR A 431 -17.97 -16.05 21.39
N SER A 432 -17.18 -17.12 21.27
CA SER A 432 -15.73 -17.00 21.12
C SER A 432 -15.37 -16.21 19.87
N LYS A 433 -14.37 -15.38 19.97
CA LYS A 433 -13.87 -14.56 18.83
C LYS A 433 -13.51 -15.38 17.61
N ASN A 434 -13.11 -16.63 17.79
CA ASN A 434 -12.81 -17.57 16.70
C ASN A 434 -14.06 -18.12 16.00
N ASN A 435 -15.23 -17.75 16.48
CA ASN A 435 -16.52 -18.23 15.99
C ASN A 435 -17.33 -17.09 15.31
N ALA A 436 -16.65 -16.13 14.73
CA ALA A 436 -17.25 -15.06 13.95
C ALA A 436 -16.48 -14.90 12.62
N PHE A 437 -17.24 -14.83 11.54
CA PHE A 437 -16.74 -14.47 10.21
C PHE A 437 -17.36 -13.14 9.83
N TRP A 438 -16.55 -12.19 9.35
CA TRP A 438 -17.02 -10.87 8.93
C TRP A 438 -16.83 -10.68 7.43
N ASP A 439 -17.47 -9.67 6.85
CA ASP A 439 -17.53 -9.40 5.41
C ASP A 439 -18.00 -10.59 4.60
N VAL A 440 -19.00 -11.31 5.14
CA VAL A 440 -19.59 -12.48 4.50
C VAL A 440 -20.78 -12.09 3.64
N GLN A 441 -20.92 -12.76 2.51
CA GLN A 441 -22.06 -12.59 1.60
C GLN A 441 -22.97 -13.80 1.66
N SER A 442 -24.27 -13.57 1.45
CA SER A 442 -25.27 -14.64 1.33
C SER A 442 -25.27 -15.21 -0.10
N PRO A 443 -25.24 -16.55 -0.28
CA PRO A 443 -25.08 -17.56 0.75
C PRO A 443 -23.62 -17.78 1.19
N TYR A 444 -23.41 -18.05 2.46
CA TYR A 444 -22.09 -18.40 3.02
C TYR A 444 -22.02 -19.90 3.35
N VAL A 445 -20.90 -20.54 3.03
CA VAL A 445 -20.68 -21.98 3.29
C VAL A 445 -19.65 -22.16 4.40
N HIS A 446 -20.09 -22.57 5.58
CA HIS A 446 -19.23 -22.96 6.70
C HIS A 446 -18.83 -24.44 6.55
N THR A 447 -17.56 -24.70 6.39
CA THR A 447 -16.99 -26.04 6.13
C THR A 447 -16.16 -26.56 7.31
N GLY A 448 -15.75 -27.84 7.26
CA GLY A 448 -14.94 -28.45 8.31
C GLY A 448 -15.73 -28.81 9.57
N LEU A 449 -17.02 -29.00 9.43
CA LEU A 449 -17.94 -29.28 10.54
C LEU A 449 -18.09 -30.79 10.78
N ASP A 450 -18.35 -31.14 12.05
CA ASP A 450 -18.67 -32.52 12.46
C ASP A 450 -20.15 -32.82 12.16
N ASN A 451 -20.39 -33.89 11.40
CA ASN A 451 -21.73 -34.35 11.04
C ASN A 451 -22.58 -34.82 12.27
N LEU A 452 -21.94 -35.06 13.40
CA LEU A 452 -22.66 -35.46 14.60
C LEU A 452 -23.06 -34.28 15.51
N GLN A 453 -22.56 -33.10 15.23
CA GLN A 453 -22.73 -31.89 16.02
C GLN A 453 -23.79 -30.94 15.41
N THR A 454 -24.68 -30.39 16.21
CA THR A 454 -25.54 -29.27 15.78
C THR A 454 -24.80 -27.95 15.94
N TYR A 455 -24.88 -27.10 14.92
CA TYR A 455 -24.30 -25.78 14.90
C TYR A 455 -25.39 -24.74 14.81
N TYR A 456 -25.22 -23.67 15.57
CA TYR A 456 -26.13 -22.53 15.67
C TYR A 456 -25.51 -21.32 15.00
N TYR A 457 -26.30 -20.47 14.38
CA TYR A 457 -25.85 -19.34 13.60
C TYR A 457 -26.73 -18.13 13.81
N ARG A 458 -26.10 -16.95 13.86
CA ARG A 458 -26.76 -15.64 13.73
C ARG A 458 -26.00 -14.81 12.71
N VAL A 459 -26.73 -14.15 11.83
CA VAL A 459 -26.13 -13.16 10.92
C VAL A 459 -26.04 -11.84 11.69
N ALA A 460 -24.84 -11.30 11.74
CA ALA A 460 -24.56 -10.01 12.33
C ALA A 460 -24.65 -8.92 11.27
N VAL A 461 -25.01 -7.73 11.67
CA VAL A 461 -24.89 -6.51 10.89
C VAL A 461 -24.15 -5.48 11.71
N TRP A 462 -23.17 -4.86 11.08
CA TRP A 462 -22.47 -3.71 11.63
C TRP A 462 -22.79 -2.47 10.78
N ASP A 463 -23.26 -1.41 11.44
CA ASP A 463 -23.68 -0.16 10.81
C ASP A 463 -22.67 0.98 10.97
N GLY A 464 -21.45 0.65 11.43
CA GLY A 464 -20.43 1.63 11.81
C GLY A 464 -20.53 2.07 13.27
N LEU A 465 -21.57 1.69 14.01
CA LEU A 465 -21.83 2.10 15.37
C LEU A 465 -21.94 0.91 16.32
N GLU A 466 -22.70 -0.10 15.95
CA GLU A 466 -22.88 -1.29 16.77
C GLU A 466 -23.07 -2.56 15.94
N VAL A 467 -22.80 -3.69 16.57
CA VAL A 467 -23.08 -5.01 15.99
C VAL A 467 -24.44 -5.48 16.49
N ARG A 468 -25.30 -5.91 15.59
CA ARG A 468 -26.60 -6.50 15.90
C ARG A 468 -26.72 -7.88 15.31
N LEU A 469 -27.37 -8.75 16.05
CA LEU A 469 -27.56 -10.15 15.67
C LEU A 469 -28.99 -10.39 15.21
N SER A 470 -29.14 -11.14 14.12
CA SER A 470 -30.41 -11.65 13.64
C SER A 470 -31.04 -12.67 14.59
N THR A 471 -32.18 -13.23 14.22
CA THR A 471 -32.69 -14.46 14.84
C THR A 471 -31.70 -15.61 14.64
N GLU A 472 -31.67 -16.52 15.64
CA GLU A 472 -30.80 -17.71 15.59
C GLU A 472 -31.43 -18.81 14.73
N VAL A 473 -30.60 -19.45 13.93
CA VAL A 473 -30.96 -20.66 13.17
C VAL A 473 -29.94 -21.75 13.47
N SER A 474 -30.32 -23.00 13.25
CA SER A 474 -29.42 -24.13 13.49
C SER A 474 -29.51 -25.17 12.39
N ALA A 475 -28.41 -25.90 12.20
CA ALA A 475 -28.37 -27.09 11.37
C ALA A 475 -27.36 -28.10 11.90
N LYS A 476 -27.63 -29.38 11.64
CA LYS A 476 -26.72 -30.48 11.90
C LYS A 476 -26.24 -30.99 10.54
N PRO A 477 -24.92 -30.91 10.23
CA PRO A 477 -24.36 -31.50 9.02
C PRO A 477 -24.67 -32.98 8.89
N ASN A 478 -24.76 -33.48 7.67
CA ASN A 478 -25.20 -34.85 7.34
C ASN A 478 -24.23 -35.55 6.35
#